data_c717e430206dbd6f9611623a81dedbaf
#
_entry.id   c717e430206dbd6f9611623a81dedbaf
#
_cell.length_a   1.000
_cell.length_b   1.000
_cell.length_c   1.000
_cell.angle_alpha   90.00
_cell.angle_beta   90.00
_cell.angle_gamma   90.00
#
_symmetry.space_group_name_H-M   'P 1'
#
loop_
_entity.id
_entity.type
_entity.pdbx_description
1 polymer ?
#
loop_
_entity_poly.entity_id
_entity_poly.type
_entity_poly.pdbx_seq_one_letter_code
_entity_poly.pdbx_strand_id
1 'polypeptide(L)'
;MMLISTSRRPSTRTRSFVKELLGVIPLSFQVTRGKKSIEELKDIAILKGCRRLMIVESKDGNPSTLSFMYVDKNDWKWIGAVDISVSLRRELKINKNLNSFDDDLPLLIKGDKSESFDFIREMFFCQDYKGNEEGSVLLWDGMAINFLREDISSNPIGPKINVLKW
;
A
#
# COMPACT_ATOMS: atom_id res chain seq x y z
N MET A 1 2.33 -4.31 10.54
CA MET A 1 3.31 -4.73 9.51
C MET A 1 2.57 -5.34 8.32
N MET A 2 3.04 -5.05 7.12
CA MET A 2 2.43 -5.50 5.87
C MET A 2 3.46 -6.19 4.97
N LEU A 3 3.14 -7.36 4.45
CA LEU A 3 3.88 -7.99 3.37
C LEU A 3 3.28 -7.56 2.02
N ILE A 4 4.12 -7.10 1.10
CA ILE A 4 3.72 -6.73 -0.26
C ILE A 4 4.38 -7.68 -1.26
N SER A 5 3.57 -8.25 -2.14
CA SER A 5 4.05 -9.08 -3.24
C SER A 5 3.26 -8.77 -4.52
N THR A 6 3.54 -9.48 -5.58
CA THR A 6 2.91 -9.28 -6.88
C THR A 6 2.21 -10.55 -7.36
N SER A 7 1.42 -10.44 -8.41
CA SER A 7 1.07 -11.58 -9.24
C SER A 7 2.31 -12.20 -9.87
N ARG A 8 2.19 -13.38 -10.43
CA ARG A 8 3.28 -14.03 -11.16
C ARG A 8 3.62 -13.21 -12.41
N ARG A 9 4.91 -13.09 -12.72
CA ARG A 9 5.44 -12.34 -13.87
C ARG A 9 4.98 -10.87 -13.91
N PRO A 10 5.26 -10.09 -12.86
CA PRO A 10 4.90 -8.67 -12.83
C PRO A 10 5.68 -7.89 -13.89
N SER A 11 5.04 -6.86 -14.44
CA SER A 11 5.69 -5.90 -15.35
C SER A 11 6.77 -5.08 -14.62
N THR A 12 7.66 -4.45 -15.39
CA THR A 12 8.64 -3.50 -14.84
C THR A 12 7.95 -2.35 -14.10
N ARG A 13 6.84 -1.85 -14.65
CA ARG A 13 6.05 -0.78 -14.03
C ARG A 13 5.44 -1.22 -12.70
N THR A 14 4.94 -2.45 -12.60
CA THR A 14 4.42 -3.01 -11.36
C THR A 14 5.52 -3.16 -10.31
N ARG A 15 6.72 -3.61 -10.68
CA ARG A 15 7.86 -3.66 -9.75
C ARG A 15 8.26 -2.28 -9.25
N SER A 16 8.27 -1.28 -10.12
CA SER A 16 8.53 0.11 -9.73
C SER A 16 7.48 0.64 -8.76
N PHE A 17 6.21 0.36 -9.02
CA PHE A 17 5.11 0.73 -8.13
C PHE A 17 5.25 0.11 -6.75
N VAL A 18 5.56 -1.19 -6.66
CA VAL A 18 5.80 -1.86 -5.37
C VAL A 18 6.96 -1.21 -4.61
N LYS A 19 8.06 -0.87 -5.27
CA LYS A 19 9.18 -0.15 -4.63
C LYS A 19 8.75 1.21 -4.08
N GLU A 20 7.91 1.93 -4.81
CA GLU A 20 7.38 3.22 -4.36
C GLU A 20 6.42 3.06 -3.17
N LEU A 21 5.60 2.01 -3.15
CA LEU A 21 4.74 1.67 -2.00
C LEU A 21 5.56 1.38 -0.74
N LEU A 22 6.65 0.61 -0.87
CA LEU A 22 7.55 0.33 0.26
C LEU A 22 8.17 1.61 0.85
N GLY A 23 8.36 2.63 0.02
CA GLY A 23 8.87 3.93 0.46
C GLY A 23 7.86 4.81 1.20
N VAL A 24 6.56 4.50 1.16
CA VAL A 24 5.50 5.32 1.75
C VAL A 24 4.60 4.57 2.74
N ILE A 25 4.61 3.25 2.72
CA ILE A 25 3.90 2.41 3.69
C ILE A 25 4.91 1.93 4.74
N PRO A 26 4.91 2.52 5.94
CA PRO A 26 5.84 2.11 6.99
C PRO A 26 5.55 0.69 7.46
N LEU A 27 6.54 0.04 8.05
CA LEU A 27 6.44 -1.34 8.52
C LEU A 27 6.00 -2.31 7.42
N SER A 28 6.44 -2.06 6.19
CA SER A 28 6.18 -2.94 5.05
C SER A 28 7.47 -3.54 4.51
N PHE A 29 7.35 -4.71 3.91
CA PHE A 29 8.46 -5.34 3.22
C PHE A 29 7.97 -6.14 2.02
N GLN A 30 8.85 -6.33 1.05
CA GLN A 30 8.54 -7.05 -0.17
C GLN A 30 9.02 -8.49 -0.09
N VAL A 31 8.19 -9.40 -0.60
CA VAL A 31 8.60 -10.76 -0.94
C VAL A 31 8.38 -10.95 -2.44
N THR A 32 9.45 -11.29 -3.14
CA THR A 32 9.38 -11.60 -4.58
C THR A 32 8.48 -12.80 -4.79
N ARG A 33 7.45 -12.65 -5.63
CA ARG A 33 6.49 -13.71 -5.90
C ARG A 33 7.16 -14.97 -6.45
N GLY A 34 7.91 -14.85 -7.54
CA GLY A 34 8.53 -16.01 -8.19
C GLY A 34 7.48 -17.10 -8.45
N LYS A 35 7.82 -18.32 -8.02
CA LYS A 35 6.92 -19.49 -8.10
C LYS A 35 6.07 -19.70 -6.84
N LYS A 36 6.20 -18.85 -5.82
CA LYS A 36 5.48 -18.99 -4.55
C LYS A 36 3.97 -18.96 -4.77
N SER A 37 3.25 -19.81 -4.06
CA SER A 37 1.80 -19.78 -3.96
C SER A 37 1.34 -18.64 -3.03
N ILE A 38 0.07 -18.32 -3.04
CA ILE A 38 -0.54 -17.40 -2.04
C ILE A 38 -0.39 -17.99 -0.64
N GLU A 39 -0.55 -19.29 -0.50
CA GLU A 39 -0.37 -20.01 0.78
C GLU A 39 1.05 -19.82 1.35
N GLU A 40 2.07 -19.96 0.52
CA GLU A 40 3.45 -19.73 0.94
C GLU A 40 3.71 -18.27 1.33
N LEU A 41 3.14 -17.30 0.59
CA LEU A 41 3.23 -15.88 0.96
C LEU A 41 2.52 -15.61 2.29
N LYS A 42 1.36 -16.20 2.51
CA LYS A 42 0.63 -16.13 3.79
C LYS A 42 1.48 -16.67 4.94
N ASP A 43 2.10 -17.83 4.76
CA ASP A 43 2.94 -18.43 5.79
C ASP A 43 4.16 -17.55 6.12
N ILE A 44 4.77 -16.95 5.11
CA ILE A 44 5.85 -15.97 5.31
C ILE A 44 5.34 -14.74 6.08
N ALA A 45 4.17 -14.22 5.72
CA ALA A 45 3.56 -13.08 6.41
C ALA A 45 3.31 -13.37 7.88
N ILE A 46 2.76 -14.54 8.19
CA ILE A 46 2.52 -14.99 9.57
C ILE A 46 3.83 -15.12 10.35
N LEU A 47 4.84 -15.76 9.75
CA LEU A 47 6.16 -15.95 10.36
C LEU A 47 6.83 -14.61 10.69
N LYS A 48 6.64 -13.60 9.84
CA LYS A 48 7.17 -12.24 10.04
C LYS A 48 6.32 -11.35 10.94
N GLY A 49 5.18 -11.85 11.45
CA GLY A 49 4.28 -11.09 12.31
C GLY A 49 3.45 -10.04 11.58
N CYS A 50 3.26 -10.20 10.26
CA CYS A 50 2.40 -9.31 9.49
C CYS A 50 0.94 -9.49 9.84
N ARG A 51 0.19 -8.40 9.73
CA ARG A 51 -1.26 -8.37 9.84
C ARG A 51 -1.96 -8.26 8.49
N ARG A 52 -1.23 -7.87 7.47
CA ARG A 52 -1.74 -7.71 6.10
C ARG A 52 -0.77 -8.31 5.08
N LEU A 53 -1.36 -8.93 4.07
CA LEU A 53 -0.68 -9.32 2.84
C LEU A 53 -1.38 -8.58 1.68
N MET A 54 -0.61 -7.80 0.93
CA MET A 54 -1.07 -7.12 -0.28
C MET A 54 -0.48 -7.81 -1.51
N ILE A 55 -1.32 -8.14 -2.47
CA ILE A 55 -0.91 -8.61 -3.79
C ILE A 55 -1.22 -7.53 -4.83
N VAL A 56 -0.19 -7.11 -5.54
CA VAL A 56 -0.32 -6.17 -6.67
C VAL A 56 -0.39 -6.96 -7.96
N GLU A 57 -1.52 -6.91 -8.63
CA GLU A 57 -1.73 -7.59 -9.91
C GLU A 57 -1.41 -6.66 -11.08
N SER A 58 -1.00 -7.26 -12.19
CA SER A 58 -0.68 -6.57 -13.44
C SER A 58 -1.63 -6.98 -14.54
N LYS A 59 -2.03 -6.00 -15.37
CA LYS A 59 -2.75 -6.22 -16.60
C LYS A 59 -2.22 -5.26 -17.67
N ASP A 60 -1.94 -5.79 -18.85
CA ASP A 60 -1.42 -5.00 -19.98
C ASP A 60 -0.19 -4.13 -19.61
N GLY A 61 0.71 -4.69 -18.82
CA GLY A 61 1.94 -4.02 -18.39
C GLY A 61 1.78 -3.00 -17.26
N ASN A 62 0.58 -2.83 -16.69
CA ASN A 62 0.30 -1.87 -15.63
C ASN A 62 -0.19 -2.53 -14.35
N PRO A 63 0.07 -1.95 -13.17
CA PRO A 63 -0.65 -2.31 -11.96
C PRO A 63 -2.15 -2.12 -12.17
N SER A 64 -2.94 -3.14 -11.87
CA SER A 64 -4.37 -3.16 -12.20
C SER A 64 -5.28 -3.42 -11.01
N THR A 65 -4.82 -4.20 -10.03
CA THR A 65 -5.64 -4.57 -8.88
C THR A 65 -4.77 -4.70 -7.64
N LEU A 66 -5.27 -4.23 -6.51
CA LEU A 66 -4.71 -4.50 -5.19
C LEU A 66 -5.65 -5.46 -4.47
N SER A 67 -5.14 -6.63 -4.12
CA SER A 67 -5.87 -7.62 -3.32
C SER A 67 -5.27 -7.69 -1.92
N PHE A 68 -6.12 -7.70 -0.91
CA PHE A 68 -5.71 -7.65 0.50
C PHE A 68 -6.20 -8.84 1.29
N MET A 69 -5.32 -9.38 2.10
CA MET A 69 -5.61 -10.47 3.01
C MET A 69 -5.28 -10.06 4.44
N TYR A 70 -6.21 -10.30 5.35
CA TYR A 70 -5.92 -10.34 6.77
C TYR A 70 -5.15 -11.62 7.09
N VAL A 71 -4.11 -11.53 7.91
CA VAL A 71 -3.33 -12.68 8.35
C VAL A 71 -3.07 -12.62 9.84
N ASP A 72 -3.23 -13.76 10.50
CA ASP A 72 -2.87 -14.02 11.89
C ASP A 72 -2.41 -15.48 12.03
N LYS A 73 -1.81 -15.83 13.15
CA LYS A 73 -1.29 -17.19 13.42
C LYS A 73 -2.33 -18.28 13.18
N ASN A 74 -3.58 -18.02 13.57
CA ASN A 74 -4.65 -19.01 13.57
C ASN A 74 -5.78 -18.70 12.59
N ASP A 75 -5.72 -17.58 11.88
CA ASP A 75 -6.77 -17.15 10.96
C ASP A 75 -6.20 -16.34 9.79
N TRP A 76 -6.85 -16.47 8.66
CA TRP A 76 -6.56 -15.66 7.48
C TRP A 76 -7.82 -15.56 6.62
N LYS A 77 -8.02 -14.43 6.01
CA LYS A 77 -9.14 -14.22 5.10
C LYS A 77 -8.85 -13.11 4.10
N TRP A 78 -9.41 -13.21 2.92
CA TRP A 78 -9.45 -12.09 2.01
C TRP A 78 -10.33 -10.98 2.59
N ILE A 79 -9.82 -9.75 2.60
CA ILE A 79 -10.56 -8.56 3.03
C ILE A 79 -11.30 -7.99 1.84
N GLY A 80 -10.64 -7.90 0.69
CA GLY A 80 -11.19 -7.35 -0.54
C GLY A 80 -10.12 -7.08 -1.59
N ALA A 81 -10.57 -6.58 -2.70
CA ALA A 81 -9.73 -6.15 -3.80
C ALA A 81 -10.27 -4.86 -4.41
N VAL A 82 -9.38 -4.03 -4.93
CA VAL A 82 -9.75 -2.81 -5.65
C VAL A 82 -9.06 -2.75 -7.00
N ASP A 83 -9.81 -2.42 -8.03
CA ASP A 83 -9.23 -2.11 -9.33
C ASP A 83 -8.70 -0.68 -9.33
N ILE A 84 -7.50 -0.52 -9.86
CA ILE A 84 -6.74 0.71 -9.76
C ILE A 84 -6.12 1.14 -11.09
N SER A 85 -5.80 2.42 -11.17
CA SER A 85 -4.76 2.92 -12.07
C SER A 85 -3.74 3.72 -11.24
N VAL A 86 -2.51 3.75 -11.67
CA VAL A 86 -1.40 4.35 -10.89
C VAL A 86 -0.66 5.39 -11.70
N SER A 87 -0.26 6.47 -11.00
CA SER A 87 0.77 7.38 -11.47
C SER A 87 2.00 7.24 -10.59
N LEU A 88 3.13 6.92 -11.21
CA LEU A 88 4.40 6.76 -10.50
C LEU A 88 5.00 8.13 -10.11
N ARG A 89 5.88 8.14 -9.11
CA ARG A 89 6.55 9.37 -8.65
C ARG A 89 7.20 10.17 -9.78
N ARG A 90 7.86 9.49 -10.71
CA ARG A 90 8.49 10.15 -11.88
C ARG A 90 7.47 10.87 -12.77
N GLU A 91 6.27 10.32 -12.91
CA GLU A 91 5.18 10.91 -13.71
C GLU A 91 4.57 12.11 -13.00
N LEU A 92 4.57 12.11 -11.68
CA LEU A 92 4.12 13.19 -10.83
C LEU A 92 5.21 14.24 -10.55
N LYS A 93 6.42 14.06 -11.11
CA LYS A 93 7.60 14.92 -10.90
C LYS A 93 7.98 15.06 -9.42
N ILE A 94 7.77 14.02 -8.64
CA ILE A 94 8.16 13.98 -7.22
C ILE A 94 9.64 13.68 -7.11
N ASN A 95 10.37 14.50 -6.32
CA ASN A 95 11.81 14.33 -6.11
C ASN A 95 12.11 13.01 -5.38
N LYS A 96 13.16 12.29 -5.84
CA LYS A 96 13.55 10.99 -5.31
C LYS A 96 14.20 11.04 -3.92
N ASN A 97 14.60 12.21 -3.45
CA ASN A 97 15.45 12.38 -2.26
C ASN A 97 14.69 12.48 -0.93
N LEU A 98 13.45 12.07 -0.86
CA LEU A 98 12.75 11.89 0.41
C LEU A 98 13.23 10.57 1.03
N ASN A 99 14.36 10.66 1.72
CA ASN A 99 15.02 9.51 2.33
C ASN A 99 14.30 9.02 3.59
N SER A 100 14.31 7.72 3.73
CA SER A 100 14.07 6.90 4.93
C SER A 100 13.16 7.52 5.98
N PHE A 101 11.93 7.06 5.97
CA PHE A 101 10.98 7.30 7.04
C PHE A 101 11.39 6.51 8.29
N ASP A 102 11.01 7.02 9.44
CA ASP A 102 11.08 6.26 10.67
C ASP A 102 10.10 5.07 10.53
N ASP A 103 10.65 3.88 10.34
CA ASP A 103 9.88 2.67 10.04
C ASP A 103 9.02 2.19 11.21
N ASP A 104 9.16 2.81 12.39
CA ASP A 104 8.43 2.42 13.60
C ASP A 104 7.06 3.11 13.74
N LEU A 105 6.76 4.10 12.91
CA LEU A 105 5.49 4.82 12.96
C LEU A 105 4.41 4.11 12.12
N PRO A 106 3.15 4.10 12.58
CA PRO A 106 2.05 3.54 11.81
C PRO A 106 1.73 4.38 10.56
N LEU A 107 1.14 3.75 9.55
CA LEU A 107 0.51 4.49 8.45
C LEU A 107 -0.78 5.15 8.97
N LEU A 108 -0.87 6.45 8.81
CA LEU A 108 -2.03 7.24 9.20
C LEU A 108 -2.97 7.45 8.00
N ILE A 109 -4.25 7.69 8.25
CA ILE A 109 -5.22 8.00 7.20
C ILE A 109 -6.02 9.24 7.54
N LYS A 110 -6.22 10.12 6.54
CA LYS A 110 -7.15 11.25 6.60
C LYS A 110 -7.88 11.41 5.28
N GLY A 111 -8.96 12.17 5.27
CA GLY A 111 -9.68 12.53 4.05
C GLY A 111 -11.19 12.38 4.16
N ASP A 112 -11.82 12.06 3.04
CA ASP A 112 -13.27 11.93 2.93
C ASP A 112 -13.79 10.74 3.75
N LYS A 113 -14.59 11.02 4.78
CA LYS A 113 -15.17 10.05 5.74
C LYS A 113 -16.39 9.31 5.18
N SER A 114 -16.34 8.88 3.94
CA SER A 114 -17.33 8.01 3.31
C SER A 114 -17.19 6.54 3.76
N GLU A 115 -18.12 5.68 3.38
CA GLU A 115 -18.01 4.23 3.63
C GLU A 115 -16.72 3.64 3.06
N SER A 116 -16.27 4.15 1.92
CA SER A 116 -15.02 3.74 1.30
C SER A 116 -13.78 4.12 2.13
N PHE A 117 -13.86 5.15 2.97
CA PHE A 117 -12.78 5.51 3.89
C PHE A 117 -12.47 4.38 4.89
N ASP A 118 -13.50 3.81 5.50
CA ASP A 118 -13.33 2.71 6.44
C ASP A 118 -12.77 1.47 5.75
N PHE A 119 -13.17 1.21 4.53
CA PHE A 119 -12.65 0.11 3.72
C PHE A 119 -11.16 0.30 3.38
N ILE A 120 -10.75 1.51 2.93
CA ILE A 120 -9.34 1.85 2.70
C ILE A 120 -8.53 1.71 3.99
N ARG A 121 -9.04 2.23 5.10
CA ARG A 121 -8.39 2.14 6.42
C ARG A 121 -8.13 0.69 6.81
N GLU A 122 -9.11 -0.18 6.62
CA GLU A 122 -8.99 -1.61 6.95
C GLU A 122 -7.99 -2.32 6.02
N MET A 123 -8.06 -2.09 4.71
CA MET A 123 -7.15 -2.71 3.74
C MET A 123 -5.69 -2.35 4.00
N PHE A 124 -5.40 -1.06 4.16
CA PHE A 124 -4.04 -0.55 4.38
C PHE A 124 -3.59 -0.64 5.84
N PHE A 125 -4.44 -1.07 6.74
CA PHE A 125 -4.16 -1.17 8.16
C PHE A 125 -3.70 0.17 8.76
N CYS A 126 -4.44 1.23 8.45
CA CYS A 126 -4.14 2.58 8.88
C CYS A 126 -4.75 2.90 10.25
N GLN A 127 -4.13 3.86 10.94
CA GLN A 127 -4.69 4.54 12.10
C GLN A 127 -5.22 5.92 11.68
N ASP A 128 -6.27 6.41 12.35
CA ASP A 128 -6.83 7.73 12.05
C ASP A 128 -5.83 8.84 12.41
N TYR A 129 -5.62 9.76 11.46
CA TYR A 129 -4.85 10.97 11.70
C TYR A 129 -5.63 11.96 12.56
N LYS A 130 -5.05 12.40 13.68
CA LYS A 130 -5.68 13.29 14.67
C LYS A 130 -5.24 14.76 14.56
N GLY A 131 -4.31 15.06 13.66
CA GLY A 131 -3.92 16.43 13.33
C GLY A 131 -2.55 16.87 13.80
N ASN A 132 -1.85 16.09 14.62
CA ASN A 132 -0.55 16.43 15.18
C ASN A 132 0.47 15.29 15.19
N GLU A 133 0.16 14.18 14.51
CA GLU A 133 1.10 13.07 14.43
C GLU A 133 2.10 13.26 13.30
N GLU A 134 3.32 12.81 13.54
CA GLU A 134 4.34 12.66 12.51
C GLU A 134 4.18 11.32 11.77
N GLY A 135 4.71 11.24 10.56
CA GLY A 135 4.78 10.01 9.80
C GLY A 135 4.10 10.06 8.43
N SER A 136 3.99 8.91 7.83
CA SER A 136 3.33 8.75 6.53
C SER A 136 1.82 8.80 6.67
N VAL A 137 1.19 9.59 5.84
CA VAL A 137 -0.27 9.79 5.82
C VAL A 137 -0.82 9.39 4.45
N LEU A 138 -1.78 8.48 4.46
CA LEU A 138 -2.63 8.16 3.33
C LEU A 138 -3.77 9.17 3.30
N LEU A 139 -3.83 9.97 2.23
CA LEU A 139 -4.91 10.91 1.99
C LEU A 139 -5.91 10.29 1.01
N TRP A 140 -7.14 10.07 1.47
CA TRP A 140 -8.26 9.61 0.67
C TRP A 140 -9.17 10.78 0.27
N ASP A 141 -9.35 11.05 -1.01
CA ASP A 141 -10.19 12.15 -1.52
C ASP A 141 -11.56 11.68 -2.04
N GLY A 142 -11.93 10.42 -1.81
CA GLY A 142 -13.15 9.80 -2.32
C GLY A 142 -12.97 9.06 -3.65
N MET A 143 -11.86 9.27 -4.35
CA MET A 143 -11.56 8.65 -5.63
C MET A 143 -10.12 8.15 -5.76
N ALA A 144 -9.18 8.81 -5.07
CA ALA A 144 -7.77 8.51 -5.18
C ALA A 144 -7.08 8.52 -3.82
N ILE A 145 -6.01 7.74 -3.75
CA ILE A 145 -5.09 7.69 -2.63
C ILE A 145 -3.83 8.47 -3.02
N ASN A 146 -3.45 9.43 -2.18
CA ASN A 146 -2.16 10.08 -2.19
C ASN A 146 -1.43 9.78 -0.89
N PHE A 147 -0.11 9.77 -0.92
CA PHE A 147 0.72 9.59 0.26
C PHE A 147 1.43 10.91 0.57
N LEU A 148 1.32 11.34 1.82
CA LEU A 148 1.89 12.58 2.34
C LEU A 148 2.83 12.29 3.50
N ARG A 149 3.63 13.28 3.86
CA ARG A 149 4.33 13.31 5.11
C ARG A 149 4.22 14.71 5.71
N GLU A 150 3.33 14.88 6.65
CA GLU A 150 2.92 16.17 7.21
C GLU A 150 4.06 16.97 7.84
N ASP A 151 5.05 16.29 8.42
CA ASP A 151 6.23 16.89 9.05
C ASP A 151 7.23 17.46 8.03
N ILE A 152 7.17 17.07 6.77
CA ILE A 152 8.09 17.49 5.71
C ILE A 152 7.40 18.37 4.68
N SER A 153 6.21 17.98 4.21
CA SER A 153 5.51 18.66 3.14
C SER A 153 4.05 18.25 3.06
N SER A 154 3.17 19.21 2.79
CA SER A 154 1.78 18.95 2.44
C SER A 154 1.61 18.40 1.01
N ASN A 155 2.69 18.35 0.22
CA ASN A 155 2.67 17.78 -1.13
C ASN A 155 2.83 16.26 -1.12
N PRO A 156 2.26 15.54 -2.09
CA PRO A 156 2.43 14.11 -2.22
C PRO A 156 3.90 13.69 -2.34
N ILE A 157 4.24 12.60 -1.65
CA ILE A 157 5.61 12.03 -1.62
C ILE A 157 5.72 10.68 -2.32
N GLY A 158 4.59 10.07 -2.63
CA GLY A 158 4.51 8.72 -3.18
C GLY A 158 3.71 8.63 -4.47
N PRO A 159 3.47 7.42 -4.93
CA PRO A 159 2.62 7.22 -6.10
C PRO A 159 1.19 7.66 -5.79
N LYS A 160 0.45 8.02 -6.85
CA LYS A 160 -0.99 8.23 -6.76
C LYS A 160 -1.71 6.97 -7.23
N ILE A 161 -2.70 6.54 -6.46
CA ILE A 161 -3.54 5.39 -6.78
C ILE A 161 -4.96 5.89 -7.00
N ASN A 162 -5.43 5.82 -8.24
CA ASN A 162 -6.84 6.07 -8.53
C ASN A 162 -7.61 4.76 -8.34
N VAL A 163 -8.66 4.78 -7.55
CA VAL A 163 -9.54 3.64 -7.32
C VAL A 163 -10.65 3.67 -8.35
N LEU A 164 -10.72 2.62 -9.18
CA LEU A 164 -11.65 2.53 -10.31
C LEU A 164 -12.91 1.73 -9.95
N LYS A 165 -12.73 0.69 -9.13
CA LYS A 165 -13.80 -0.23 -8.75
C LYS A 165 -13.42 -0.95 -7.45
N TRP A 166 -14.44 -1.19 -6.66
CA TRP A 166 -14.37 -1.95 -5.40
C TRP A 166 -14.70 -3.44 -5.63
#